data_210a645df1b4376245d6d845e3f93f00
#
_entry.id   210a645df1b4376245d6d845e3f93f00
#
_cell.length_a   1.000
_cell.length_b   1.000
_cell.length_c   1.000
_cell.angle_alpha   90.00
_cell.angle_beta   90.00
_cell.angle_gamma   90.00
#
_symmetry.space_group_name_H-M   'P 1'
#
loop_
_entity.id
_entity.type
_entity.pdbx_description
1 polymer ?
#
loop_
_entity_poly.entity_id
_entity_poly.type
_entity_poly.pdbx_seq_one_letter_code
_entity_poly.pdbx_strand_id
1 'polypeptide(L)'
;HKDDIGLFLDKRLVQIRLEAWQECFEEFKEQAGYFGGPAVVEVFGEAPEDLKEKEEAVHLSESQQKLTVEYMTQAGEIQNRYIKGEERSFTIIAFPTPEIGENYPEIFDEVIRINTLNYQKYQKIQQKIIDTLDLGKYVIVKGRGENRTGMKIMLHHLTDTAHQTNFENCVADVNIPVGEVFTSPVLTGTEGILHVTRVFLNGLEFRDLSLQFEDGKVKDYTCSNFEEEEKNRKYIRDNILFHHDMLPIGEF
;
A
#
# COMPACT_ATOMS: atom_id res chain seq x y z
N HIS A 1 -4.33 -3.43 -20.22
CA HIS A 1 -4.07 -2.19 -19.50
C HIS A 1 -4.75 -2.20 -18.13
N LYS A 2 -4.17 -1.52 -17.17
CA LYS A 2 -4.60 -1.47 -15.77
C LYS A 2 -6.05 -1.00 -15.60
N ASP A 3 -6.45 0.01 -16.34
CA ASP A 3 -7.77 0.64 -16.25
C ASP A 3 -8.71 0.25 -17.40
N ASP A 4 -8.44 -0.85 -18.12
CA ASP A 4 -9.28 -1.29 -19.25
C ASP A 4 -10.74 -1.54 -18.84
N ILE A 5 -10.99 -1.82 -17.58
CA ILE A 5 -12.35 -1.90 -17.03
C ILE A 5 -13.13 -0.59 -17.22
N GLY A 6 -12.43 0.56 -17.37
CA GLY A 6 -13.04 1.85 -17.65
C GLY A 6 -13.84 1.91 -18.94
N LEU A 7 -13.60 0.98 -19.88
CA LEU A 7 -14.41 0.82 -21.07
C LEU A 7 -15.85 0.38 -20.77
N PHE A 8 -16.08 -0.26 -19.62
CA PHE A 8 -17.36 -0.91 -19.29
C PHE A 8 -17.87 -0.52 -17.90
N LEU A 9 -17.04 0.14 -17.05
CA LEU A 9 -17.37 0.41 -15.66
C LEU A 9 -18.50 1.44 -15.55
N ASP A 10 -19.64 0.95 -15.13
CA ASP A 10 -20.82 1.72 -14.78
C ASP A 10 -21.48 1.19 -13.49
N LYS A 11 -22.53 1.85 -13.03
CA LYS A 11 -23.29 1.44 -11.83
C LYS A 11 -23.88 0.05 -11.94
N ARG A 12 -24.29 -0.36 -13.15
CA ARG A 12 -24.86 -1.68 -13.38
C ARG A 12 -23.84 -2.78 -13.22
N LEU A 13 -22.64 -2.58 -13.77
CA LEU A 13 -21.53 -3.53 -13.61
C LEU A 13 -21.12 -3.66 -12.13
N VAL A 14 -21.03 -2.54 -11.41
CA VAL A 14 -20.76 -2.56 -9.96
C VAL A 14 -21.81 -3.38 -9.22
N GLN A 15 -23.08 -3.13 -9.50
CA GLN A 15 -24.19 -3.86 -8.86
C GLN A 15 -24.11 -5.37 -9.14
N ILE A 16 -23.91 -5.79 -10.40
CA ILE A 16 -23.76 -7.19 -10.79
C ILE A 16 -22.59 -7.85 -10.05
N ARG A 17 -21.45 -7.16 -9.94
CA ARG A 17 -20.28 -7.68 -9.24
C ARG A 17 -20.55 -7.86 -7.74
N LEU A 18 -21.24 -6.91 -7.11
CA LEU A 18 -21.59 -7.00 -5.69
C LEU A 18 -22.60 -8.12 -5.42
N GLU A 19 -23.60 -8.28 -6.28
CA GLU A 19 -24.56 -9.40 -6.20
C GLU A 19 -23.85 -10.75 -6.32
N ALA A 20 -22.98 -10.91 -7.33
CA ALA A 20 -22.18 -12.13 -7.49
C ALA A 20 -21.25 -12.39 -6.30
N TRP A 21 -20.66 -11.34 -5.73
CA TRP A 21 -19.81 -11.43 -4.55
C TRP A 21 -20.60 -11.91 -3.33
N GLN A 22 -21.80 -11.33 -3.12
CA GLN A 22 -22.71 -11.71 -2.04
C GLN A 22 -23.19 -13.16 -2.20
N GLU A 23 -23.59 -13.58 -3.41
CA GLU A 23 -24.03 -14.93 -3.69
C GLU A 23 -22.90 -15.96 -3.47
N CYS A 24 -21.69 -15.65 -3.90
CA CYS A 24 -20.51 -16.49 -3.68
C CYS A 24 -20.23 -16.69 -2.19
N PHE A 25 -20.21 -15.62 -1.40
CA PHE A 25 -20.01 -15.73 0.05
C PHE A 25 -21.15 -16.46 0.76
N GLU A 26 -22.39 -16.30 0.31
CA GLU A 26 -23.52 -17.05 0.88
C GLU A 26 -23.42 -18.55 0.56
N GLU A 27 -23.01 -18.91 -0.65
CA GLU A 27 -22.80 -20.31 -1.06
C GLU A 27 -21.65 -20.97 -0.27
N PHE A 28 -20.54 -20.25 -0.06
CA PHE A 28 -19.33 -20.78 0.60
C PHE A 28 -19.14 -20.28 2.04
N LYS A 29 -20.20 -19.86 2.73
CA LYS A 29 -20.11 -19.26 4.07
C LYS A 29 -19.49 -20.16 5.13
N GLU A 30 -19.73 -21.47 5.05
CA GLU A 30 -19.12 -22.42 6.00
C GLU A 30 -17.62 -22.50 5.80
N GLN A 31 -17.14 -22.56 4.56
CA GLN A 31 -15.72 -22.59 4.22
C GLN A 31 -15.04 -21.27 4.59
N ALA A 32 -15.66 -20.14 4.28
CA ALA A 32 -15.15 -18.83 4.64
C ALA A 32 -14.99 -18.65 6.15
N GLY A 33 -15.97 -19.10 6.94
CA GLY A 33 -15.90 -19.07 8.41
C GLY A 33 -14.88 -20.06 8.98
N TYR A 34 -14.76 -21.23 8.39
CA TYR A 34 -13.89 -22.30 8.91
C TYR A 34 -12.41 -22.06 8.68
N PHE A 35 -12.03 -21.53 7.50
CA PHE A 35 -10.62 -21.34 7.12
C PHE A 35 -10.08 -19.94 7.46
N GLY A 36 -10.89 -19.04 7.97
CA GLY A 36 -10.47 -17.68 8.34
C GLY A 36 -10.08 -16.79 7.17
N GLY A 37 -10.34 -17.20 5.93
CA GLY A 37 -10.12 -16.40 4.73
C GLY A 37 -9.11 -16.99 3.74
N PRO A 38 -8.86 -16.31 2.63
CA PRO A 38 -7.97 -16.77 1.56
C PRO A 38 -6.49 -16.61 1.92
N ALA A 39 -5.64 -17.45 1.35
CA ALA A 39 -4.21 -17.18 1.24
C ALA A 39 -3.94 -16.32 0.00
N VAL A 40 -3.12 -15.28 0.15
CA VAL A 40 -2.73 -14.39 -0.94
C VAL A 40 -1.24 -14.54 -1.19
N VAL A 41 -0.88 -14.82 -2.44
CA VAL A 41 0.51 -14.82 -2.90
C VAL A 41 0.65 -13.67 -3.90
N GLU A 42 1.44 -12.67 -3.57
CA GLU A 42 1.76 -11.60 -4.49
C GLU A 42 2.83 -12.06 -5.48
N VAL A 43 2.50 -11.99 -6.77
CA VAL A 43 3.43 -12.23 -7.85
C VAL A 43 3.84 -10.90 -8.47
N PHE A 44 5.12 -10.77 -8.85
CA PHE A 44 5.64 -9.59 -9.54
C PHE A 44 6.59 -10.00 -10.66
N GLY A 45 6.75 -9.14 -11.65
CA GLY A 45 7.60 -9.45 -12.80
C GLY A 45 7.30 -8.62 -14.04
N GLU A 46 6.67 -7.46 -13.87
CA GLU A 46 6.44 -6.58 -15.02
C GLU A 46 7.75 -6.05 -15.57
N ALA A 47 7.85 -6.01 -16.91
CA ALA A 47 8.99 -5.40 -17.56
C ALA A 47 9.01 -3.88 -17.33
N PRO A 48 10.19 -3.25 -17.11
CA PRO A 48 10.27 -1.82 -16.82
C PRO A 48 9.64 -0.90 -17.89
N GLU A 49 9.59 -1.33 -19.14
CA GLU A 49 8.94 -0.62 -20.24
C GLU A 49 7.41 -0.61 -20.14
N ASP A 50 6.82 -1.56 -19.43
CA ASP A 50 5.38 -1.66 -19.22
C ASP A 50 4.89 -0.76 -18.07
N LEU A 51 5.82 -0.21 -17.30
CA LEU A 51 5.56 0.68 -16.16
C LEU A 51 5.48 2.17 -16.54
N LYS A 52 5.45 2.48 -17.85
CA LYS A 52 5.32 3.84 -18.37
C LYS A 52 3.89 4.12 -18.77
N GLU A 53 3.44 5.32 -18.42
CA GLU A 53 2.17 5.83 -18.94
C GLU A 53 2.23 5.94 -20.47
N LYS A 54 1.18 5.51 -21.13
CA LYS A 54 1.00 5.59 -22.58
C LYS A 54 -0.21 6.46 -22.89
N GLU A 55 -0.10 7.32 -23.89
CA GLU A 55 -1.20 8.24 -24.28
C GLU A 55 -2.48 7.49 -24.64
N GLU A 56 -2.34 6.25 -25.15
CA GLU A 56 -3.45 5.38 -25.54
C GLU A 56 -4.06 4.60 -24.36
N ALA A 57 -3.51 4.73 -23.17
CA ALA A 57 -4.01 4.00 -22.01
C ALA A 57 -5.42 4.49 -21.63
N VAL A 58 -6.28 3.55 -21.30
CA VAL A 58 -7.59 3.86 -20.73
C VAL A 58 -7.39 4.37 -19.31
N HIS A 59 -8.00 5.50 -18.99
CA HIS A 59 -8.04 6.05 -17.65
C HIS A 59 -9.46 6.08 -17.12
N LEU A 60 -9.62 5.79 -15.83
CA LEU A 60 -10.92 5.94 -15.18
C LEU A 60 -11.28 7.42 -15.07
N SER A 61 -12.48 7.78 -15.47
CA SER A 61 -13.04 9.09 -15.17
C SER A 61 -13.25 9.26 -13.66
N GLU A 62 -13.39 10.49 -13.17
CA GLU A 62 -13.68 10.76 -11.75
C GLU A 62 -14.91 9.98 -11.24
N SER A 63 -15.96 9.90 -12.06
CA SER A 63 -17.16 9.14 -11.71
C SER A 63 -16.90 7.64 -11.61
N GLN A 64 -16.04 7.09 -12.47
CA GLN A 64 -15.65 5.68 -12.44
C GLN A 64 -14.72 5.36 -11.26
N GLN A 65 -13.83 6.28 -10.89
CA GLN A 65 -13.02 6.13 -9.70
C GLN A 65 -13.88 6.08 -8.43
N LYS A 66 -14.89 6.96 -8.33
CA LYS A 66 -15.88 6.91 -7.24
C LYS A 66 -16.61 5.57 -7.19
N LEU A 67 -17.02 5.04 -8.35
CA LEU A 67 -17.63 3.70 -8.43
C LEU A 67 -16.69 2.58 -8.01
N THR A 68 -15.41 2.68 -8.31
CA THR A 68 -14.40 1.70 -7.86
C THR A 68 -14.26 1.71 -6.35
N VAL A 69 -14.17 2.89 -5.74
CA VAL A 69 -14.11 3.04 -4.27
C VAL A 69 -15.40 2.50 -3.63
N GLU A 70 -16.56 2.85 -4.18
CA GLU A 70 -17.86 2.35 -3.71
C GLU A 70 -17.92 0.81 -3.77
N TYR A 71 -17.49 0.22 -4.89
CA TYR A 71 -17.41 -1.23 -5.03
C TYR A 71 -16.47 -1.86 -3.99
N MET A 72 -15.25 -1.34 -3.82
CA MET A 72 -14.28 -1.88 -2.87
C MET A 72 -14.81 -1.82 -1.43
N THR A 73 -15.44 -0.71 -1.06
CA THR A 73 -16.03 -0.54 0.27
C THR A 73 -17.14 -1.56 0.52
N GLN A 74 -18.11 -1.67 -0.39
CA GLN A 74 -19.24 -2.58 -0.24
C GLN A 74 -18.80 -4.06 -0.32
N ALA A 75 -17.85 -4.39 -1.20
CA ALA A 75 -17.29 -5.74 -1.29
C ALA A 75 -16.56 -6.13 0.01
N GLY A 76 -15.81 -5.21 0.60
CA GLY A 76 -15.19 -5.39 1.91
C GLY A 76 -16.22 -5.60 3.04
N GLU A 77 -17.30 -4.83 3.05
CA GLU A 77 -18.40 -5.00 4.01
C GLU A 77 -19.08 -6.36 3.86
N ILE A 78 -19.29 -6.83 2.63
CA ILE A 78 -19.82 -8.17 2.34
C ILE A 78 -18.85 -9.21 2.92
N GLN A 79 -17.56 -9.15 2.56
CA GLN A 79 -16.54 -10.08 3.02
C GLN A 79 -16.48 -10.15 4.56
N ASN A 80 -16.46 -9.01 5.24
CA ASN A 80 -16.35 -8.94 6.69
C ASN A 80 -17.56 -9.52 7.46
N ARG A 81 -18.70 -9.72 6.79
CA ARG A 81 -19.85 -10.43 7.37
C ARG A 81 -19.62 -11.93 7.47
N TYR A 82 -18.81 -12.50 6.59
CA TYR A 82 -18.55 -13.95 6.51
C TYR A 82 -17.18 -14.33 7.08
N ILE A 83 -16.21 -13.43 6.98
CA ILE A 83 -14.85 -13.61 7.49
C ILE A 83 -14.61 -12.57 8.58
N LYS A 84 -14.70 -12.98 9.82
CA LYS A 84 -14.51 -12.10 10.96
C LYS A 84 -13.05 -11.69 11.11
N GLY A 85 -12.79 -10.38 11.18
CA GLY A 85 -11.45 -9.83 11.23
C GLY A 85 -10.62 -10.33 12.40
N GLU A 86 -11.23 -10.47 13.56
CA GLU A 86 -10.61 -10.96 14.80
C GLU A 86 -10.28 -12.47 14.78
N GLU A 87 -10.88 -13.24 13.89
CA GLU A 87 -10.64 -14.68 13.73
C GLU A 87 -9.74 -15.00 12.52
N ARG A 88 -9.38 -13.96 11.74
CA ARG A 88 -8.62 -14.11 10.51
C ARG A 88 -7.12 -13.91 10.74
N SER A 89 -6.33 -14.80 10.15
CA SER A 89 -4.92 -14.54 9.88
C SER A 89 -4.66 -14.46 8.38
N PHE A 90 -3.63 -13.75 7.99
CA PHE A 90 -3.19 -13.69 6.59
C PHE A 90 -1.67 -13.53 6.54
N THR A 91 -1.10 -13.97 5.45
CA THR A 91 0.31 -13.71 5.12
C THR A 91 0.40 -13.33 3.65
N ILE A 92 1.09 -12.25 3.36
CA ILE A 92 1.42 -11.83 2.00
C ILE A 92 2.85 -12.27 1.70
N ILE A 93 3.04 -12.97 0.58
CA ILE A 93 4.34 -13.51 0.18
C ILE A 93 4.75 -12.89 -1.15
N ALA A 94 5.88 -12.21 -1.18
CA ALA A 94 6.47 -11.70 -2.42
C ALA A 94 7.02 -12.86 -3.26
N PHE A 95 6.58 -12.97 -4.52
CA PHE A 95 6.97 -14.07 -5.40
C PHE A 95 7.20 -13.56 -6.84
N PRO A 96 8.45 -13.62 -7.36
CA PRO A 96 8.76 -13.17 -8.72
C PRO A 96 8.31 -14.15 -9.79
N THR A 97 7.96 -13.64 -10.96
CA THR A 97 7.62 -14.43 -12.14
C THR A 97 8.64 -14.24 -13.27
N PRO A 98 8.72 -15.17 -14.25
CA PRO A 98 9.70 -15.09 -15.33
C PRO A 98 9.60 -13.83 -16.20
N GLU A 99 8.45 -13.15 -16.19
CA GLU A 99 8.22 -11.90 -16.91
C GLU A 99 9.15 -10.76 -16.46
N ILE A 100 9.78 -10.89 -15.28
CA ILE A 100 10.77 -9.92 -14.79
C ILE A 100 12.02 -9.81 -15.71
N GLY A 101 12.22 -10.77 -16.58
CA GLY A 101 13.25 -10.74 -17.60
C GLY A 101 14.41 -11.74 -17.40
N GLU A 102 15.50 -11.50 -18.12
CA GLU A 102 16.63 -12.47 -18.21
C GLU A 102 17.29 -12.79 -16.86
N ASN A 103 17.23 -11.86 -15.91
CA ASN A 103 17.80 -12.03 -14.56
C ASN A 103 16.85 -12.80 -13.60
N TYR A 104 15.74 -13.33 -14.10
CA TYR A 104 14.77 -14.06 -13.27
C TYR A 104 15.39 -15.13 -12.37
N PRO A 105 16.28 -16.02 -12.84
CA PRO A 105 16.82 -17.06 -11.98
C PRO A 105 17.57 -16.51 -10.77
N GLU A 106 18.39 -15.47 -10.94
CA GLU A 106 19.13 -14.83 -9.85
C GLU A 106 18.20 -14.09 -8.89
N ILE A 107 17.22 -13.38 -9.44
CA ILE A 107 16.21 -12.68 -8.64
C ILE A 107 15.38 -13.67 -7.84
N PHE A 108 14.96 -14.78 -8.44
CA PHE A 108 14.19 -15.81 -7.78
C PHE A 108 14.97 -16.42 -6.60
N ASP A 109 16.22 -16.81 -6.82
CA ASP A 109 17.07 -17.38 -5.77
C ASP A 109 17.28 -16.40 -4.61
N GLU A 110 17.48 -15.11 -4.92
CA GLU A 110 17.64 -14.07 -3.91
C GLU A 110 16.34 -13.84 -3.12
N VAL A 111 15.19 -13.80 -3.79
CA VAL A 111 13.88 -13.63 -3.14
C VAL A 111 13.59 -14.83 -2.23
N ILE A 112 13.83 -16.06 -2.67
CA ILE A 112 13.64 -17.24 -1.82
C ILE A 112 14.55 -17.17 -0.58
N ARG A 113 15.80 -16.74 -0.75
CA ARG A 113 16.74 -16.57 0.38
C ARG A 113 16.25 -15.54 1.38
N ILE A 114 15.71 -14.41 0.90
CA ILE A 114 15.13 -13.36 1.76
C ILE A 114 13.84 -13.86 2.42
N ASN A 115 12.98 -14.54 1.69
CA ASN A 115 11.72 -15.08 2.21
C ASN A 115 11.92 -16.16 3.29
N THR A 116 13.09 -16.81 3.31
CA THR A 116 13.43 -17.86 4.28
C THR A 116 14.29 -17.38 5.46
N LEU A 117 14.39 -16.06 5.68
CA LEU A 117 15.07 -15.50 6.84
C LEU A 117 14.48 -16.03 8.16
N ASN A 118 15.33 -16.13 9.17
CA ASN A 118 14.91 -16.59 10.50
C ASN A 118 14.00 -15.55 11.15
N TYR A 119 12.68 -15.74 11.03
CA TYR A 119 11.68 -14.80 11.53
C TYR A 119 11.75 -14.58 13.05
N GLN A 120 12.10 -15.60 13.85
CA GLN A 120 12.24 -15.46 15.30
C GLN A 120 13.40 -14.54 15.69
N LYS A 121 14.48 -14.55 14.92
CA LYS A 121 15.61 -13.63 15.10
C LYS A 121 15.19 -12.20 14.73
N TYR A 122 14.51 -12.05 13.61
CA TYR A 122 14.03 -10.75 13.15
C TYR A 122 12.98 -10.17 14.11
N GLN A 123 12.04 -10.95 14.58
CA GLN A 123 11.08 -10.54 15.59
C GLN A 123 11.74 -9.90 16.81
N LYS A 124 12.84 -10.50 17.31
CA LYS A 124 13.60 -9.95 18.44
C LYS A 124 14.34 -8.67 18.11
N ILE A 125 14.83 -8.54 16.87
CA ILE A 125 15.49 -7.31 16.41
C ILE A 125 14.45 -6.19 16.28
N GLN A 126 13.35 -6.47 15.60
CA GLN A 126 12.24 -5.56 15.39
C GLN A 126 11.65 -5.09 16.74
N GLN A 127 11.48 -6.00 17.71
CA GLN A 127 10.98 -5.63 19.02
C GLN A 127 11.88 -4.60 19.72
N LYS A 128 13.21 -4.70 19.59
CA LYS A 128 14.12 -3.70 20.16
C LYS A 128 13.98 -2.33 19.49
N ILE A 129 13.66 -2.31 18.20
CA ILE A 129 13.36 -1.07 17.47
C ILE A 129 12.06 -0.48 18.02
N ILE A 130 11.00 -1.29 18.14
CA ILE A 130 9.72 -0.89 18.72
C ILE A 130 9.89 -0.33 20.13
N ASP A 131 10.55 -1.07 21.02
CA ASP A 131 10.79 -0.65 22.40
C ASP A 131 11.49 0.72 22.48
N THR A 132 12.32 1.03 21.48
CA THR A 132 13.00 2.34 21.40
C THR A 132 12.09 3.43 20.85
N LEU A 133 11.32 3.13 19.80
CA LEU A 133 10.41 4.07 19.16
C LEU A 133 9.22 4.43 20.05
N ASP A 134 8.72 3.49 20.84
CA ASP A 134 7.60 3.71 21.79
C ASP A 134 7.93 4.68 22.92
N LEU A 135 9.21 4.94 23.19
CA LEU A 135 9.63 5.99 24.12
C LEU A 135 9.50 7.40 23.51
N GLY A 136 9.35 7.49 22.19
CA GLY A 136 9.28 8.74 21.45
C GLY A 136 7.88 9.36 21.45
N LYS A 137 7.83 10.68 21.28
CA LYS A 137 6.58 11.41 20.99
C LYS A 137 6.39 11.63 19.50
N TYR A 138 7.46 11.57 18.74
CA TYR A 138 7.51 11.72 17.30
C TYR A 138 8.77 11.05 16.73
N VAL A 139 8.74 10.78 15.45
CA VAL A 139 9.88 10.29 14.68
C VAL A 139 10.28 11.36 13.67
N ILE A 140 11.58 11.55 13.48
CA ILE A 140 12.13 12.38 12.41
C ILE A 140 12.70 11.44 11.33
N VAL A 141 12.11 11.49 10.15
CA VAL A 141 12.62 10.79 8.96
C VAL A 141 13.39 11.77 8.11
N LYS A 142 14.65 11.44 7.79
CA LYS A 142 15.51 12.25 6.95
C LYS A 142 16.02 11.43 5.78
N GLY A 143 15.87 11.98 4.58
CA GLY A 143 16.47 11.45 3.38
C GLY A 143 18.00 11.45 3.43
N ARG A 144 18.63 10.68 2.55
CA ARG A 144 20.06 10.59 2.39
C ARG A 144 20.46 10.71 0.92
N GLY A 145 21.61 11.33 0.65
CA GLY A 145 22.07 11.57 -0.73
C GLY A 145 21.14 12.53 -1.45
N GLU A 146 20.60 12.11 -2.56
CA GLU A 146 19.67 12.90 -3.39
C GLU A 146 18.23 12.92 -2.84
N ASN A 147 17.91 12.03 -1.90
CA ASN A 147 16.59 12.01 -1.27
C ASN A 147 16.44 13.17 -0.28
N ARG A 148 15.48 14.05 -0.55
CA ARG A 148 15.23 15.29 0.21
C ARG A 148 14.14 15.13 1.28
N THR A 149 13.79 13.93 1.67
CA THR A 149 12.79 13.68 2.72
C THR A 149 13.21 14.37 4.01
N GLY A 150 12.27 15.07 4.61
CA GLY A 150 12.39 15.70 5.92
C GLY A 150 11.00 15.71 6.56
N MET A 151 10.64 14.64 7.27
CA MET A 151 9.34 14.46 7.89
C MET A 151 9.47 14.42 9.41
N LYS A 152 8.56 15.09 10.10
CA LYS A 152 8.26 14.90 11.52
C LYS A 152 6.92 14.17 11.61
N ILE A 153 6.93 13.00 12.19
CA ILE A 153 5.77 12.10 12.26
C ILE A 153 5.40 11.91 13.72
N MET A 154 4.17 12.30 14.07
CA MET A 154 3.70 12.25 15.45
C MET A 154 3.21 10.85 15.83
N LEU A 155 3.59 10.39 17.02
CA LEU A 155 3.16 9.10 17.57
C LEU A 155 2.01 9.27 18.56
N HIS A 156 1.22 8.23 18.74
CA HIS A 156 0.21 8.20 19.79
C HIS A 156 0.86 8.17 21.16
N HIS A 157 0.26 8.86 22.11
CA HIS A 157 0.73 8.84 23.50
C HIS A 157 0.35 7.53 24.17
N LEU A 158 1.36 6.77 24.58
CA LEU A 158 1.18 5.53 25.34
C LEU A 158 1.05 5.87 26.82
N THR A 159 -0.03 5.44 27.45
CA THR A 159 -0.28 5.61 28.88
C THR A 159 0.21 4.44 29.72
N ASP A 160 0.35 3.27 29.10
CA ASP A 160 0.82 2.02 29.70
C ASP A 160 1.73 1.29 28.72
N THR A 161 3.01 1.63 28.72
CA THR A 161 4.01 1.04 27.83
C THR A 161 4.31 -0.44 28.11
N ALA A 162 3.75 -1.01 29.19
CA ALA A 162 3.88 -2.44 29.44
C ALA A 162 2.84 -3.29 28.67
N HIS A 163 1.72 -2.65 28.27
CA HIS A 163 0.62 -3.33 27.59
C HIS A 163 0.18 -2.64 26.29
N GLN A 164 0.83 -1.56 25.92
CA GLN A 164 0.54 -0.78 24.72
C GLN A 164 1.81 -0.58 23.88
N THR A 165 1.64 -0.59 22.58
CA THR A 165 2.68 -0.23 21.61
C THR A 165 2.07 0.60 20.50
N ASN A 166 2.87 1.46 19.88
CA ASN A 166 2.50 2.16 18.66
C ASN A 166 2.71 1.28 17.42
N PHE A 167 3.66 0.37 17.47
CA PHE A 167 4.18 -0.28 16.27
C PHE A 167 3.80 -1.75 16.20
N GLU A 168 3.45 -2.19 15.01
CA GLU A 168 3.31 -3.61 14.69
C GLU A 168 4.69 -4.22 14.44
N ASN A 169 4.91 -5.40 15.02
CA ASN A 169 6.08 -6.22 14.77
C ASN A 169 5.78 -7.18 13.63
N CYS A 170 6.00 -6.73 12.39
CA CYS A 170 5.62 -7.46 11.19
C CYS A 170 6.55 -8.65 10.95
N VAL A 171 6.03 -9.85 11.20
CA VAL A 171 6.73 -11.11 10.98
C VAL A 171 5.99 -11.99 9.96
N ALA A 172 6.37 -13.25 9.84
CA ALA A 172 5.87 -14.15 8.79
C ALA A 172 4.36 -14.48 8.87
N ASP A 173 3.67 -14.05 9.90
CA ASP A 173 2.21 -14.08 10.03
C ASP A 173 1.51 -12.88 9.37
N VAL A 174 2.28 -11.90 8.91
CA VAL A 174 1.80 -10.72 8.18
C VAL A 174 2.45 -10.65 6.80
N ASN A 175 3.78 -10.55 6.73
CA ASN A 175 4.54 -10.41 5.48
C ASN A 175 5.73 -11.36 5.38
N ILE A 176 5.96 -11.88 4.20
CA ILE A 176 7.17 -12.58 3.81
C ILE A 176 7.76 -11.85 2.59
N PRO A 177 8.98 -11.28 2.69
CA PRO A 177 9.97 -11.41 3.76
C PRO A 177 9.63 -10.61 5.02
N VAL A 178 10.18 -11.05 6.15
CA VAL A 178 10.15 -10.31 7.43
C VAL A 178 11.14 -9.13 7.41
N GLY A 179 10.99 -8.18 8.32
CA GLY A 179 11.95 -7.07 8.47
C GLY A 179 11.31 -5.69 8.55
N GLU A 180 10.05 -5.61 8.95
CA GLU A 180 9.28 -4.37 9.01
C GLU A 180 8.72 -4.15 10.42
N VAL A 181 8.73 -2.89 10.84
CA VAL A 181 7.92 -2.36 11.92
C VAL A 181 7.19 -1.14 11.40
N PHE A 182 5.89 -1.05 11.60
CA PHE A 182 5.09 0.04 11.06
C PHE A 182 4.03 0.51 12.03
N THR A 183 3.51 1.72 11.81
CA THR A 183 2.40 2.28 12.58
C THR A 183 1.60 3.28 11.75
N SER A 184 0.35 3.48 12.12
CA SER A 184 -0.44 4.62 11.66
C SER A 184 -0.15 5.83 12.55
N PRO A 185 0.34 6.96 12.01
CA PRO A 185 0.73 8.11 12.81
C PRO A 185 -0.47 8.93 13.30
N VAL A 186 -0.24 9.76 14.29
CA VAL A 186 -1.15 10.87 14.60
C VAL A 186 -1.04 11.91 13.51
N LEU A 187 -2.15 12.26 12.87
CA LEU A 187 -2.14 13.22 11.77
C LEU A 187 -1.75 14.62 12.24
N THR A 188 -2.38 15.14 13.30
CA THR A 188 -2.12 16.49 13.82
C THR A 188 -0.67 16.66 14.24
N GLY A 189 0.02 17.63 13.65
CA GLY A 189 1.43 17.92 13.87
C GLY A 189 2.41 17.02 13.11
N THR A 190 1.92 16.06 12.31
CA THR A 190 2.73 15.33 11.32
C THR A 190 2.91 16.21 10.10
N GLU A 191 4.15 16.59 9.79
CA GLU A 191 4.47 17.60 8.79
C GLU A 191 5.81 17.36 8.12
N GLY A 192 6.02 17.95 6.96
CA GLY A 192 7.29 17.92 6.24
C GLY A 192 7.15 17.46 4.80
N ILE A 193 8.26 17.09 4.21
CA ILE A 193 8.33 16.66 2.80
C ILE A 193 8.74 15.19 2.74
N LEU A 194 7.93 14.39 2.07
CA LEU A 194 8.32 13.08 1.59
C LEU A 194 8.83 13.23 0.17
N HIS A 195 10.08 12.85 -0.08
CA HIS A 195 10.69 12.88 -1.39
C HIS A 195 11.23 11.51 -1.77
N VAL A 196 10.94 11.07 -2.97
CA VAL A 196 11.43 9.81 -3.53
C VAL A 196 12.03 10.08 -4.90
N THR A 197 13.30 9.74 -5.10
CA THR A 197 13.99 9.97 -6.37
C THR A 197 13.39 9.17 -7.51
N ARG A 198 12.94 7.95 -7.22
CA ARG A 198 12.24 7.08 -8.17
C ARG A 198 11.40 6.05 -7.42
N VAL A 199 10.14 5.91 -7.81
CA VAL A 199 9.23 4.92 -7.25
C VAL A 199 8.24 4.46 -8.31
N PHE A 200 7.77 3.22 -8.17
CA PHE A 200 6.70 2.65 -8.98
C PHE A 200 5.47 2.48 -8.10
N LEU A 201 4.40 3.18 -8.46
CA LEU A 201 3.13 3.11 -7.76
C LEU A 201 2.04 2.68 -8.73
N ASN A 202 1.35 1.61 -8.41
CA ASN A 202 0.27 1.09 -9.24
C ASN A 202 0.71 0.81 -10.70
N GLY A 203 1.92 0.34 -10.93
CA GLY A 203 2.45 0.06 -12.25
C GLY A 203 2.88 1.31 -13.05
N LEU A 204 3.00 2.47 -12.41
CA LEU A 204 3.47 3.72 -13.02
C LEU A 204 4.74 4.23 -12.36
N GLU A 205 5.69 4.69 -13.16
CA GLU A 205 6.93 5.29 -12.68
C GLU A 205 6.71 6.74 -12.27
N PHE A 206 7.18 7.12 -11.07
CA PHE A 206 7.30 8.49 -10.61
C PHE A 206 8.76 8.84 -10.38
N ARG A 207 9.19 10.01 -10.86
CA ARG A 207 10.55 10.54 -10.73
C ARG A 207 10.53 11.81 -9.91
N ASP A 208 11.49 11.91 -8.96
CA ASP A 208 11.59 13.04 -8.04
C ASP A 208 10.23 13.42 -7.42
N LEU A 209 9.46 12.40 -7.08
CA LEU A 209 8.16 12.60 -6.45
C LEU A 209 8.35 13.28 -5.09
N SER A 210 7.71 14.43 -4.92
CA SER A 210 7.74 15.19 -3.67
C SER A 210 6.30 15.46 -3.23
N LEU A 211 5.98 15.05 -2.01
CA LEU A 211 4.69 15.30 -1.37
C LEU A 211 4.93 16.12 -0.09
N GLN A 212 4.31 17.28 0.00
CA GLN A 212 4.35 18.11 1.21
C GLN A 212 3.16 17.80 2.11
N PHE A 213 3.45 17.48 3.36
CA PHE A 213 2.44 17.17 4.37
C PHE A 213 2.28 18.30 5.39
N GLU A 214 1.04 18.53 5.78
CA GLU A 214 0.64 19.43 6.85
C GLU A 214 -0.52 18.77 7.63
N ASP A 215 -0.37 18.63 8.94
CA ASP A 215 -1.29 17.84 9.76
C ASP A 215 -1.60 16.47 9.16
N GLY A 216 -0.54 15.77 8.72
CA GLY A 216 -0.60 14.42 8.16
C GLY A 216 -1.32 14.31 6.82
N LYS A 217 -1.61 15.41 6.13
CA LYS A 217 -2.33 15.43 4.85
C LYS A 217 -1.49 16.08 3.76
N VAL A 218 -1.54 15.52 2.56
CA VAL A 218 -0.88 16.10 1.39
C VAL A 218 -1.48 17.46 1.08
N LYS A 219 -0.65 18.50 1.04
CA LYS A 219 -1.02 19.89 0.72
C LYS A 219 -0.49 20.35 -0.61
N ASP A 220 0.72 19.91 -0.95
CA ASP A 220 1.33 20.23 -2.22
C ASP A 220 2.15 19.05 -2.74
N TYR A 221 2.39 19.00 -4.03
CA TYR A 221 3.04 17.89 -4.68
C TYR A 221 3.65 18.26 -6.02
N THR A 222 4.74 17.58 -6.37
CA THR A 222 5.40 17.71 -7.68
C THR A 222 6.14 16.42 -8.04
N CYS A 223 6.44 16.24 -9.32
CA CYS A 223 7.35 15.23 -9.84
C CYS A 223 8.07 15.74 -11.08
N SER A 224 8.97 14.95 -11.65
CA SER A 224 9.75 15.32 -12.85
C SER A 224 9.54 14.34 -14.01
N ASN A 225 8.35 13.77 -14.14
CA ASN A 225 8.03 12.86 -15.24
C ASN A 225 7.92 13.57 -16.60
N PHE A 226 7.45 14.81 -16.59
CA PHE A 226 7.20 15.64 -17.77
C PHE A 226 7.92 16.98 -17.65
N GLU A 227 8.20 17.64 -18.77
CA GLU A 227 8.78 18.99 -18.78
C GLU A 227 7.81 20.06 -18.26
N GLU A 228 6.50 19.84 -18.46
CA GLU A 228 5.44 20.78 -18.06
C GLU A 228 4.97 20.47 -16.64
N GLU A 229 5.04 21.46 -15.76
CA GLU A 229 4.60 21.34 -14.36
C GLU A 229 3.12 20.92 -14.25
N GLU A 230 2.26 21.46 -15.09
CA GLU A 230 0.83 21.14 -15.09
C GLU A 230 0.57 19.65 -15.40
N LYS A 231 1.35 19.06 -16.30
CA LYS A 231 1.29 17.62 -16.58
C LYS A 231 1.76 16.78 -15.40
N ASN A 232 2.83 17.20 -14.72
CA ASN A 232 3.30 16.54 -13.52
C ASN A 232 2.25 16.58 -12.40
N ARG A 233 1.64 17.72 -12.17
CA ARG A 233 0.57 17.88 -11.17
C ARG A 233 -0.66 17.05 -11.52
N LYS A 234 -1.06 17.05 -12.78
CA LYS A 234 -2.16 16.20 -13.26
C LYS A 234 -1.85 14.72 -13.03
N TYR A 235 -0.64 14.29 -13.37
CA TYR A 235 -0.19 12.90 -13.21
C TYR A 235 -0.28 12.41 -11.77
N ILE A 236 0.15 13.24 -10.80
CA ILE A 236 0.03 12.92 -9.36
C ILE A 236 -1.44 12.90 -8.92
N ARG A 237 -2.22 13.90 -9.33
CA ARG A 237 -3.64 13.99 -8.96
C ARG A 237 -4.44 12.79 -9.44
N ASP A 238 -4.20 12.36 -10.66
CA ASP A 238 -4.95 11.25 -11.28
C ASP A 238 -4.52 9.88 -10.72
N ASN A 239 -3.24 9.70 -10.39
CA ASN A 239 -2.67 8.39 -10.09
C ASN A 239 -2.24 8.17 -8.63
N ILE A 240 -2.17 9.22 -7.81
CA ILE A 240 -1.86 9.13 -6.37
C ILE A 240 -3.03 9.66 -5.55
N LEU A 241 -3.52 10.87 -5.86
CA LEU A 241 -4.59 11.48 -5.09
C LEU A 241 -5.97 10.97 -5.50
N PHE A 242 -6.11 10.33 -6.66
CA PHE A 242 -7.39 9.83 -7.20
C PHE A 242 -8.50 10.88 -7.12
N HIS A 243 -8.17 12.13 -7.48
CA HIS A 243 -9.04 13.31 -7.41
C HIS A 243 -9.56 13.68 -6.01
N HIS A 244 -8.98 13.15 -4.95
CA HIS A 244 -9.24 13.68 -3.62
C HIS A 244 -8.53 15.03 -3.44
N ASP A 245 -9.18 15.96 -2.76
CA ASP A 245 -8.59 17.27 -2.43
C ASP A 245 -7.37 17.12 -1.50
N MET A 246 -7.41 16.12 -0.64
CA MET A 246 -6.35 15.81 0.32
C MET A 246 -6.31 14.29 0.56
N LEU A 247 -5.10 13.75 0.70
CA LEU A 247 -4.87 12.36 1.07
C LEU A 247 -4.10 12.34 2.40
N PRO A 248 -4.60 11.64 3.44
CA PRO A 248 -3.85 11.50 4.68
C PRO A 248 -2.73 10.46 4.52
N ILE A 249 -1.67 10.61 5.32
CA ILE A 249 -0.69 9.54 5.51
C ILE A 249 -1.37 8.37 6.21
N GLY A 250 -1.20 7.16 5.68
CA GLY A 250 -1.81 5.94 6.24
C GLY A 250 -0.90 5.31 7.28
N GLU A 251 0.32 5.02 6.87
CA GLU A 251 1.33 4.38 7.73
C GLU A 251 2.76 4.82 7.37
N PHE A 252 3.71 4.52 8.21
CA PHE A 252 5.13 4.68 7.94
C PHE A 252 5.97 3.62 8.67
#